data_cc7ab5489eca729df85bf185a3299735
#
_entry.id   cc7ab5489eca729df85bf185a3299735
#
_cell.length_a   1.000
_cell.length_b   1.000
_cell.length_c   1.000
_cell.angle_alpha   90.00
_cell.angle_beta   90.00
_cell.angle_gamma   90.00
#
_symmetry.space_group_name_H-M   'P 1'
#
loop_
_entity.id
_entity.type
_entity.pdbx_description
1 polymer ?
#
loop_
_entity_poly.entity_id
_entity_poly.type
_entity_poly.pdbx_seq_one_letter_code
_entity_poly.pdbx_strand_id
1 'polypeptide(L)'
;MKRINAVINILFVIFISQIFSVTTSAAQIDVTINEAIENLIDKVQASATEIDQEVDKTIDIFLSEIEGAEIFFNQASGILVFPRVAKVGMGIGVQTGEGALRVNGESIDYYRTISGSIGFQLGAQAKAIIIAFMTAQALEGFHNSNGWTVGVDGSVTFIDIGMGKSIDSERIKDPVVGFSFDPRGLMYGLTLEGSRIIKVIKE
;
A
#
# COMPACT_ATOMS: atom_id res chain seq x y z
N MET A 1 -6.83 -19.63 -61.78
CA MET A 1 -5.87 -18.83 -61.01
C MET A 1 -6.46 -17.52 -60.44
N LYS A 2 -7.19 -16.66 -61.18
CA LYS A 2 -7.73 -15.39 -60.67
C LYS A 2 -8.73 -15.53 -59.51
N ARG A 3 -9.53 -16.59 -59.42
CA ARG A 3 -10.52 -16.81 -58.36
C ARG A 3 -9.91 -17.25 -57.01
N ILE A 4 -8.78 -17.99 -57.06
CA ILE A 4 -8.08 -18.46 -55.85
C ILE A 4 -7.38 -17.28 -55.15
N ASN A 5 -6.78 -16.35 -55.89
CA ASN A 5 -6.15 -15.15 -55.32
C ASN A 5 -7.17 -14.22 -54.67
N ALA A 6 -8.42 -14.14 -55.19
CA ALA A 6 -9.47 -13.31 -54.59
C ALA A 6 -9.91 -13.90 -53.21
N VAL A 7 -10.03 -15.23 -53.11
CA VAL A 7 -10.39 -15.89 -51.84
C VAL A 7 -9.27 -15.76 -50.80
N ILE A 8 -8.02 -15.88 -51.19
CA ILE A 8 -6.87 -15.69 -50.29
C ILE A 8 -6.82 -14.24 -49.77
N ASN A 9 -7.03 -13.25 -50.63
CA ASN A 9 -7.06 -11.87 -50.22
C ASN A 9 -8.21 -11.54 -49.25
N ILE A 10 -9.40 -12.12 -49.46
CA ILE A 10 -10.55 -11.94 -48.55
C ILE A 10 -10.27 -12.55 -47.18
N LEU A 11 -9.70 -13.75 -47.13
CA LEU A 11 -9.33 -14.43 -45.88
C LEU A 11 -8.22 -13.66 -45.13
N PHE A 12 -7.26 -13.09 -45.87
CA PHE A 12 -6.21 -12.28 -45.27
C PHE A 12 -6.73 -10.97 -44.65
N VAL A 13 -7.68 -10.30 -45.33
CA VAL A 13 -8.32 -9.07 -44.81
C VAL A 13 -9.14 -9.38 -43.56
N ILE A 14 -9.89 -10.50 -43.54
CA ILE A 14 -10.67 -10.94 -42.37
C ILE A 14 -9.74 -11.27 -41.20
N PHE A 15 -8.62 -11.94 -41.46
CA PHE A 15 -7.63 -12.29 -40.43
C PHE A 15 -6.99 -11.05 -39.83
N ILE A 16 -6.60 -10.05 -40.65
CA ILE A 16 -6.07 -8.75 -40.17
C ILE A 16 -7.11 -8.00 -39.35
N SER A 17 -8.38 -7.98 -39.78
CA SER A 17 -9.45 -7.28 -39.03
C SER A 17 -9.71 -7.91 -37.67
N GLN A 18 -9.55 -9.22 -37.54
CA GLN A 18 -9.68 -9.93 -36.25
C GLN A 18 -8.51 -9.64 -35.31
N ILE A 19 -7.28 -9.60 -35.84
CA ILE A 19 -6.10 -9.21 -35.04
C ILE A 19 -6.23 -7.77 -34.56
N PHE A 20 -6.70 -6.86 -35.43
CA PHE A 20 -6.87 -5.45 -35.10
C PHE A 20 -7.97 -5.24 -34.04
N SER A 21 -9.07 -6.01 -34.09
CA SER A 21 -10.13 -5.93 -33.09
C SER A 21 -9.70 -6.48 -31.70
N VAL A 22 -8.83 -7.49 -31.66
CA VAL A 22 -8.31 -8.02 -30.40
C VAL A 22 -7.32 -7.03 -29.74
N THR A 23 -6.46 -6.39 -30.52
CA THR A 23 -5.52 -5.38 -30.00
C THR A 23 -6.25 -4.13 -29.52
N THR A 24 -7.30 -3.69 -30.23
CA THR A 24 -8.15 -2.56 -29.82
C THR A 24 -8.90 -2.90 -28.52
N SER A 25 -9.40 -4.13 -28.37
CA SER A 25 -10.07 -4.58 -27.14
C SER A 25 -9.12 -4.63 -25.95
N ALA A 26 -7.89 -5.10 -26.12
CA ALA A 26 -6.88 -5.12 -25.06
C ALA A 26 -6.49 -3.69 -24.62
N ALA A 27 -6.25 -2.78 -25.57
CA ALA A 27 -5.96 -1.38 -25.28
C ALA A 27 -7.14 -0.68 -24.58
N GLN A 28 -8.36 -1.01 -24.93
CA GLN A 28 -9.57 -0.45 -24.33
C GLN A 28 -9.78 -0.97 -22.90
N ILE A 29 -9.42 -2.23 -22.65
CA ILE A 29 -9.41 -2.82 -21.30
C ILE A 29 -8.36 -2.12 -20.44
N ASP A 30 -7.15 -1.91 -20.94
CA ASP A 30 -6.08 -1.22 -20.22
C ASP A 30 -6.45 0.22 -19.85
N VAL A 31 -7.09 0.98 -20.76
CA VAL A 31 -7.59 2.32 -20.48
C VAL A 31 -8.68 2.29 -19.41
N THR A 32 -9.63 1.38 -19.50
CA THR A 32 -10.71 1.24 -18.50
C THR A 32 -10.19 0.84 -17.13
N ILE A 33 -9.17 -0.03 -17.07
CA ILE A 33 -8.51 -0.42 -15.82
C ILE A 33 -7.76 0.78 -15.22
N ASN A 34 -7.04 1.54 -16.04
CA ASN A 34 -6.31 2.72 -15.57
C ASN A 34 -7.28 3.81 -15.08
N GLU A 35 -8.36 4.09 -15.81
CA GLU A 35 -9.39 5.02 -15.35
C GLU A 35 -10.07 4.56 -14.05
N ALA A 36 -10.33 3.27 -13.90
CA ALA A 36 -10.89 2.72 -12.67
C ALA A 36 -9.90 2.82 -11.49
N ILE A 37 -8.61 2.63 -11.75
CA ILE A 37 -7.54 2.80 -10.75
C ILE A 37 -7.43 4.27 -10.35
N GLU A 38 -7.38 5.20 -11.30
CA GLU A 38 -7.35 6.64 -11.03
C GLU A 38 -8.58 7.09 -10.24
N ASN A 39 -9.78 6.68 -10.64
CA ASN A 39 -11.01 6.98 -9.91
C ASN A 39 -11.04 6.40 -8.48
N LEU A 40 -10.41 5.24 -8.27
CA LEU A 40 -10.25 4.66 -6.93
C LEU A 40 -9.21 5.43 -6.11
N ILE A 41 -8.13 5.86 -6.73
CA ILE A 41 -7.09 6.69 -6.11
C ILE A 41 -7.70 8.03 -5.68
N ASP A 42 -8.45 8.72 -6.55
CA ASP A 42 -9.12 9.98 -6.24
C ASP A 42 -10.17 9.84 -5.13
N LYS A 43 -10.89 8.73 -5.10
CA LYS A 43 -11.90 8.44 -4.08
C LYS A 43 -11.32 8.09 -2.70
N VAL A 44 -10.03 7.75 -2.64
CA VAL A 44 -9.26 7.44 -1.42
C VAL A 44 -8.41 8.62 -0.96
N GLN A 45 -8.39 9.73 -1.71
CA GLN A 45 -7.66 10.93 -1.31
C GLN A 45 -8.39 11.63 -0.15
N ALA A 46 -7.86 11.45 1.05
CA ALA A 46 -8.28 12.19 2.22
C ALA A 46 -7.54 13.53 2.32
N SER A 47 -8.16 14.54 2.91
CA SER A 47 -7.49 15.79 3.26
C SER A 47 -6.42 15.55 4.33
N ALA A 48 -5.48 16.49 4.50
CA ALA A 48 -4.48 16.43 5.57
C ALA A 48 -5.15 16.23 6.95
N THR A 49 -6.20 17.01 7.23
CA THR A 49 -6.93 16.95 8.49
C THR A 49 -7.60 15.59 8.73
N GLU A 50 -8.20 14.99 7.70
CA GLU A 50 -8.82 13.67 7.81
C GLU A 50 -7.77 12.58 8.07
N ILE A 51 -6.62 12.65 7.38
CA ILE A 51 -5.51 11.72 7.63
C ILE A 51 -5.03 11.85 9.07
N ASP A 52 -4.81 13.06 9.55
CA ASP A 52 -4.33 13.32 10.91
C ASP A 52 -5.29 12.77 11.96
N GLN A 53 -6.60 12.98 11.81
CA GLN A 53 -7.60 12.45 12.73
C GLN A 53 -7.62 10.92 12.76
N GLU A 54 -7.50 10.27 11.60
CA GLU A 54 -7.46 8.80 11.54
C GLU A 54 -6.12 8.25 12.05
N VAL A 55 -5.02 8.97 11.85
CA VAL A 55 -3.70 8.65 12.43
C VAL A 55 -3.76 8.70 13.95
N ASP A 56 -4.31 9.79 14.53
CA ASP A 56 -4.44 9.93 15.98
C ASP A 56 -5.27 8.80 16.59
N LYS A 57 -6.43 8.50 16.03
CA LYS A 57 -7.26 7.36 16.46
C LYS A 57 -6.52 6.02 16.38
N THR A 58 -5.73 5.83 15.32
CA THR A 58 -4.97 4.60 15.11
C THR A 58 -3.87 4.44 16.15
N ILE A 59 -3.19 5.55 16.48
CA ILE A 59 -2.19 5.60 17.55
C ILE A 59 -2.83 5.29 18.89
N ASP A 60 -3.96 5.92 19.22
CA ASP A 60 -4.68 5.69 20.47
C ASP A 60 -5.09 4.23 20.64
N ILE A 61 -5.64 3.61 19.59
CA ILE A 61 -5.98 2.18 19.60
C ILE A 61 -4.72 1.33 19.82
N PHE A 62 -3.64 1.62 19.09
CA PHE A 62 -2.38 0.88 19.18
C PHE A 62 -1.82 0.93 20.60
N LEU A 63 -1.74 2.12 21.21
CA LEU A 63 -1.22 2.31 22.56
C LEU A 63 -2.12 1.71 23.64
N SER A 64 -3.45 1.78 23.47
CA SER A 64 -4.40 1.26 24.47
C SER A 64 -4.58 -0.27 24.44
N GLU A 65 -4.43 -0.87 23.25
CA GLU A 65 -4.73 -2.28 23.07
C GLU A 65 -3.51 -3.20 23.02
N ILE A 66 -2.32 -2.64 22.79
CA ILE A 66 -1.10 -3.43 22.56
C ILE A 66 -0.11 -3.22 23.71
N GLU A 67 0.11 -4.25 24.50
CA GLU A 67 1.07 -4.22 25.59
C GLU A 67 2.51 -4.03 25.05
N GLY A 68 3.25 -3.08 25.59
CA GLY A 68 4.60 -2.73 25.15
C GLY A 68 4.67 -1.74 23.99
N ALA A 69 3.53 -1.32 23.40
CA ALA A 69 3.49 -0.36 22.31
C ALA A 69 4.15 0.98 22.67
N GLU A 70 3.92 1.48 23.89
CA GLU A 70 4.50 2.74 24.38
C GLU A 70 6.02 2.78 24.32
N ILE A 71 6.68 1.63 24.51
CA ILE A 71 8.15 1.55 24.50
C ILE A 71 8.65 1.91 23.10
N PHE A 72 8.06 1.35 22.06
CA PHE A 72 8.41 1.65 20.67
C PHE A 72 8.10 3.10 20.32
N PHE A 73 6.94 3.59 20.75
CA PHE A 73 6.50 4.94 20.48
C PHE A 73 7.45 5.99 21.08
N ASN A 74 7.86 5.79 22.33
CA ASN A 74 8.73 6.73 23.07
C ASN A 74 10.18 6.66 22.59
N GLN A 75 10.65 5.58 21.99
CA GLN A 75 12.02 5.40 21.54
C GLN A 75 12.19 5.71 20.04
N ALA A 76 11.11 5.73 19.26
CA ALA A 76 11.19 5.98 17.84
C ALA A 76 11.58 7.45 17.53
N SER A 77 12.50 7.62 16.58
CA SER A 77 12.86 8.93 16.02
C SER A 77 11.75 9.52 15.16
N GLY A 78 10.88 8.67 14.62
CA GLY A 78 9.69 9.04 13.85
C GLY A 78 8.81 7.82 13.59
N ILE A 79 7.53 8.06 13.35
CA ILE A 79 6.52 7.02 13.18
C ILE A 79 5.66 7.34 11.97
N LEU A 80 5.65 6.43 10.99
CA LEU A 80 4.78 6.52 9.83
C LEU A 80 3.55 5.64 10.06
N VAL A 81 2.39 6.26 10.02
CA VAL A 81 1.11 5.58 10.29
C VAL A 81 0.22 5.62 9.07
N PHE A 82 -0.21 4.47 8.62
CA PHE A 82 -1.25 4.28 7.63
C PHE A 82 -2.50 3.74 8.34
N PRO A 83 -3.50 4.56 8.64
CA PRO A 83 -4.70 4.15 9.38
C PRO A 83 -5.48 3.07 8.66
N ARG A 84 -5.43 3.11 7.34
CA ARG A 84 -6.18 2.20 6.50
C ARG A 84 -5.44 1.88 5.20
N VAL A 85 -4.86 0.69 5.13
CA VAL A 85 -4.35 0.12 3.88
C VAL A 85 -5.37 -0.89 3.37
N ALA A 86 -5.99 -0.57 2.25
CA ALA A 86 -7.04 -1.36 1.65
C ALA A 86 -6.52 -2.12 0.43
N LYS A 87 -6.99 -3.37 0.28
CA LYS A 87 -6.74 -4.21 -0.89
C LYS A 87 -8.00 -4.27 -1.74
N VAL A 88 -7.87 -3.94 -3.02
CA VAL A 88 -8.97 -3.96 -3.99
C VAL A 88 -8.54 -4.77 -5.21
N GLY A 89 -9.39 -5.71 -5.63
CA GLY A 89 -9.17 -6.52 -6.83
C GLY A 89 -9.70 -7.96 -6.70
N MET A 90 -9.92 -8.60 -7.84
CA MET A 90 -10.25 -10.03 -7.96
C MET A 90 -9.16 -10.71 -8.78
N GLY A 91 -8.40 -11.62 -8.16
CA GLY A 91 -7.27 -12.32 -8.79
C GLY A 91 -5.98 -11.50 -8.85
N ILE A 92 -5.99 -10.35 -9.50
CA ILE A 92 -4.95 -9.32 -9.46
C ILE A 92 -5.56 -8.09 -8.79
N GLY A 93 -4.86 -7.47 -7.86
CA GLY A 93 -5.36 -6.32 -7.13
C GLY A 93 -4.26 -5.31 -6.81
N VAL A 94 -4.70 -4.13 -6.38
CA VAL A 94 -3.84 -3.08 -5.85
C VAL A 94 -4.13 -2.94 -4.36
N GLN A 95 -3.08 -2.79 -3.58
CA GLN A 95 -3.15 -2.45 -2.18
C GLN A 95 -2.64 -1.01 -2.04
N THR A 96 -3.43 -0.14 -1.40
CA THR A 96 -3.08 1.27 -1.21
C THR A 96 -3.65 1.83 0.07
N GLY A 97 -3.01 2.85 0.60
CA GLY A 97 -3.45 3.59 1.78
C GLY A 97 -2.66 4.87 1.93
N GLU A 98 -3.25 5.87 2.56
CA GLU A 98 -2.59 7.13 2.89
C GLU A 98 -2.34 7.21 4.39
N GLY A 99 -1.31 7.96 4.76
CA GLY A 99 -0.90 8.12 6.14
C GLY A 99 0.03 9.31 6.34
N ALA A 100 0.42 9.54 7.59
CA ALA A 100 1.29 10.63 7.97
C ALA A 100 2.55 10.13 8.70
N LEU A 101 3.66 10.84 8.48
CA LEU A 101 4.89 10.68 9.25
C LEU A 101 4.84 11.64 10.43
N ARG A 102 4.82 11.09 11.64
CA ARG A 102 4.85 11.80 12.91
C ARG A 102 6.28 11.89 13.44
N VAL A 103 6.71 13.10 13.77
CA VAL A 103 7.96 13.37 14.49
C VAL A 103 7.63 14.28 15.65
N ASN A 104 7.99 13.91 16.87
CA ASN A 104 7.66 14.63 18.09
C ASN A 104 6.13 14.91 18.25
N GLY A 105 5.29 14.01 17.76
CA GLY A 105 3.83 14.12 17.83
C GLY A 105 3.18 14.94 16.72
N GLU A 106 3.96 15.62 15.86
CA GLU A 106 3.45 16.42 14.76
C GLU A 106 3.59 15.72 13.41
N SER A 107 2.60 15.88 12.51
CA SER A 107 2.70 15.44 11.12
C SER A 107 3.64 16.35 10.35
N ILE A 108 4.76 15.80 9.89
CA ILE A 108 5.73 16.54 9.09
C ILE A 108 5.54 16.33 7.60
N ASP A 109 4.99 15.17 7.19
CA ASP A 109 4.75 14.82 5.80
C ASP A 109 3.65 13.76 5.69
N TYR A 110 3.05 13.68 4.49
CA TYR A 110 2.06 12.68 4.14
C TYR A 110 2.59 11.72 3.09
N TYR A 111 2.18 10.45 3.19
CA TYR A 111 2.67 9.39 2.33
C TYR A 111 1.52 8.51 1.85
N ARG A 112 1.74 7.90 0.68
CA ARG A 112 0.88 6.85 0.15
C ARG A 112 1.69 5.58 -0.04
N THR A 113 1.14 4.45 0.40
CA THR A 113 1.69 3.13 0.08
C THR A 113 0.93 2.51 -1.08
N ILE A 114 1.66 1.89 -2.00
CA ILE A 114 1.12 1.22 -3.17
C ILE A 114 1.85 -0.11 -3.38
N SER A 115 1.11 -1.19 -3.55
CA SER A 115 1.67 -2.48 -3.96
C SER A 115 0.72 -3.25 -4.86
N GLY A 116 1.28 -4.02 -5.80
CA GLY A 116 0.54 -5.02 -6.52
C GLY A 116 0.25 -6.23 -5.62
N SER A 117 -0.91 -6.82 -5.76
CA SER A 117 -1.26 -8.04 -5.04
C SER A 117 -1.85 -9.08 -5.99
N ILE A 118 -1.39 -10.33 -5.86
CA ILE A 118 -1.94 -11.48 -6.57
C ILE A 118 -2.62 -12.36 -5.52
N GLY A 119 -3.87 -12.74 -5.74
CA GLY A 119 -4.56 -13.67 -4.86
C GLY A 119 -6.07 -13.66 -4.99
N PHE A 120 -6.65 -14.84 -4.84
CA PHE A 120 -8.10 -15.05 -4.80
C PHE A 120 -8.64 -14.66 -3.42
N GLN A 121 -8.92 -13.37 -3.21
CA GLN A 121 -9.64 -12.93 -2.02
C GLN A 121 -10.82 -12.07 -2.45
N LEU A 122 -12.01 -12.60 -2.20
CA LEU A 122 -13.27 -11.88 -2.36
C LEU A 122 -13.45 -10.95 -1.14
N GLY A 123 -13.38 -9.64 -1.36
CA GLY A 123 -13.71 -8.66 -0.33
C GLY A 123 -12.67 -7.54 -0.19
N ALA A 124 -13.13 -6.41 0.30
CA ALA A 124 -12.25 -5.31 0.70
C ALA A 124 -11.73 -5.58 2.11
N GLN A 125 -10.45 -5.84 2.25
CA GLN A 125 -9.77 -5.93 3.54
C GLN A 125 -9.00 -4.62 3.76
N ALA A 126 -9.07 -4.11 4.98
CA ALA A 126 -8.31 -2.94 5.38
C ALA A 126 -7.61 -3.22 6.70
N LYS A 127 -6.35 -2.80 6.82
CA LYS A 127 -5.54 -2.89 8.03
C LYS A 127 -4.87 -1.57 8.31
N ALA A 128 -4.61 -1.33 9.58
CA ALA A 128 -3.71 -0.28 10.00
C ALA A 128 -2.27 -0.81 9.98
N ILE A 129 -1.35 0.06 9.57
CA ILE A 129 0.08 -0.22 9.53
C ILE A 129 0.82 0.93 10.21
N ILE A 130 1.70 0.58 11.14
CA ILE A 130 2.59 1.53 11.81
C ILE A 130 4.02 1.10 11.51
N ILE A 131 4.86 2.02 11.05
CA ILE A 131 6.30 1.82 10.84
C ILE A 131 7.04 2.77 11.77
N ALA A 132 7.76 2.23 12.73
CA ALA A 132 8.58 2.97 13.67
C ALA A 132 10.05 2.99 13.20
N PHE A 133 10.58 4.18 12.97
CA PHE A 133 12.00 4.41 12.70
C PHE A 133 12.72 4.58 14.03
N MET A 134 13.39 3.51 14.48
CA MET A 134 14.01 3.46 15.81
C MET A 134 15.30 4.31 15.90
N THR A 135 15.88 4.69 14.76
CA THR A 135 17.11 5.50 14.70
C THR A 135 16.90 6.72 13.81
N ALA A 136 17.55 7.84 14.16
CA ALA A 136 17.55 9.05 13.35
C ALA A 136 18.07 8.79 11.92
N GLN A 137 19.07 7.93 11.76
CA GLN A 137 19.62 7.57 10.45
C GLN A 137 18.59 6.84 9.58
N ALA A 138 17.79 5.94 10.16
CA ALA A 138 16.74 5.23 9.42
C ALA A 138 15.63 6.19 8.99
N LEU A 139 15.22 7.10 9.88
CA LEU A 139 14.24 8.14 9.58
C LEU A 139 14.73 9.08 8.47
N GLU A 140 15.97 9.54 8.55
CA GLU A 140 16.58 10.42 7.55
C GLU A 140 16.70 9.74 6.19
N GLY A 141 17.14 8.48 6.16
CA GLY A 141 17.22 7.67 4.94
C GLY A 141 15.86 7.49 4.26
N PHE A 142 14.80 7.28 5.04
CA PHE A 142 13.44 7.21 4.54
C PHE A 142 12.97 8.59 4.01
N HIS A 143 13.08 9.63 4.83
CA HIS A 143 12.57 10.97 4.53
C HIS A 143 13.20 11.60 3.29
N ASN A 144 14.49 11.36 3.05
CA ASN A 144 15.24 11.87 1.91
C ASN A 144 15.07 11.01 0.64
N SER A 145 14.36 9.90 0.72
CA SER A 145 14.12 9.04 -0.45
C SER A 145 13.02 9.62 -1.37
N ASN A 146 13.22 9.51 -2.70
CA ASN A 146 12.19 9.84 -3.70
C ASN A 146 11.18 8.70 -3.90
N GLY A 147 10.87 7.97 -2.86
CA GLY A 147 10.05 6.78 -2.83
C GLY A 147 10.85 5.61 -2.27
N TRP A 148 10.29 4.99 -1.25
CA TRP A 148 10.93 3.94 -0.49
C TRP A 148 10.20 2.61 -0.68
N THR A 149 10.94 1.57 -1.10
CA THR A 149 10.39 0.24 -1.33
C THR A 149 10.76 -0.66 -0.16
N VAL A 150 9.75 -1.16 0.54
CA VAL A 150 9.91 -2.05 1.69
C VAL A 150 10.61 -3.34 1.25
N GLY A 151 11.69 -3.69 1.95
CA GLY A 151 12.51 -4.87 1.65
C GLY A 151 13.61 -4.66 0.60
N VAL A 152 13.62 -3.50 -0.11
CA VAL A 152 14.64 -3.15 -1.10
C VAL A 152 15.48 -1.96 -0.62
N ASP A 153 14.83 -0.83 -0.32
CA ASP A 153 15.53 0.39 0.13
C ASP A 153 15.79 0.39 1.63
N GLY A 154 15.13 -0.51 2.38
CA GLY A 154 15.36 -0.75 3.79
C GLY A 154 14.59 -1.98 4.27
N SER A 155 15.20 -2.71 5.18
CA SER A 155 14.55 -3.85 5.85
C SER A 155 13.61 -3.32 6.92
N VAL A 156 12.38 -3.82 6.95
CA VAL A 156 11.40 -3.59 8.01
C VAL A 156 11.15 -4.93 8.70
N THR A 157 11.42 -4.98 9.98
CA THR A 157 11.04 -6.16 10.78
C THR A 157 9.57 -6.03 11.14
N PHE A 158 8.71 -6.77 10.42
CA PHE A 158 7.27 -6.78 10.72
C PHE A 158 6.96 -7.65 11.92
N ILE A 159 6.24 -7.07 12.87
CA ILE A 159 5.64 -7.75 14.00
C ILE A 159 4.15 -7.86 13.70
N ASP A 160 3.68 -9.07 13.42
CA ASP A 160 2.25 -9.35 13.33
C ASP A 160 1.70 -9.44 14.75
N ILE A 161 0.88 -8.46 15.12
CA ILE A 161 0.29 -8.41 16.45
C ILE A 161 -0.92 -9.33 16.45
N GLY A 162 -0.63 -10.60 16.75
CA GLY A 162 -1.58 -11.67 16.86
C GLY A 162 -2.41 -11.66 18.14
N MET A 163 -3.05 -12.81 18.44
CA MET A 163 -3.95 -12.99 19.58
C MET A 163 -3.32 -12.74 20.96
N GLY A 164 -2.02 -12.50 21.08
CA GLY A 164 -1.34 -12.18 22.34
C GLY A 164 -1.24 -10.71 22.68
N LYS A 165 -1.50 -9.81 21.73
CA LYS A 165 -1.48 -8.34 21.89
C LYS A 165 -0.28 -7.79 22.67
N SER A 166 0.90 -8.45 22.61
CA SER A 166 2.13 -8.00 23.28
C SER A 166 3.28 -7.93 22.30
N ILE A 167 4.17 -6.95 22.48
CA ILE A 167 5.35 -6.73 21.66
C ILE A 167 6.59 -7.15 22.44
N ASP A 168 7.43 -7.97 21.78
CA ASP A 168 8.71 -8.39 22.34
C ASP A 168 9.71 -7.22 22.27
N SER A 169 10.17 -6.78 23.45
CA SER A 169 11.12 -5.67 23.57
C SER A 169 12.50 -5.95 22.96
N GLU A 170 12.87 -7.21 22.71
CA GLU A 170 14.14 -7.52 22.04
C GLU A 170 14.21 -7.02 20.60
N ARG A 171 13.07 -6.81 19.95
CA ARG A 171 12.96 -6.30 18.58
C ARG A 171 13.15 -4.79 18.45
N ILE A 172 13.27 -4.07 19.55
CA ILE A 172 13.62 -2.63 19.57
C ILE A 172 14.98 -2.34 18.95
N LYS A 173 15.84 -3.35 18.82
CA LYS A 173 17.19 -3.23 18.25
C LYS A 173 17.19 -3.04 16.73
N ASP A 174 16.10 -3.36 16.06
CA ASP A 174 16.00 -3.21 14.61
C ASP A 174 15.81 -1.73 14.24
N PRO A 175 16.50 -1.20 13.22
CA PRO A 175 16.44 0.21 12.83
C PRO A 175 15.06 0.66 12.39
N VAL A 176 14.27 -0.26 11.82
CA VAL A 176 12.90 -0.03 11.37
C VAL A 176 12.02 -1.22 11.76
N VAL A 177 10.98 -0.95 12.50
CA VAL A 177 10.02 -1.95 12.98
C VAL A 177 8.62 -1.61 12.45
N GLY A 178 7.96 -2.59 11.87
CA GLY A 178 6.61 -2.45 11.33
C GLY A 178 5.60 -3.24 12.15
N PHE A 179 4.42 -2.66 12.37
CA PHE A 179 3.28 -3.30 13.01
C PHE A 179 2.10 -3.31 12.06
N SER A 180 1.46 -4.45 11.94
CA SER A 180 0.22 -4.60 11.17
C SER A 180 -0.86 -5.14 12.10
N PHE A 181 -1.98 -4.44 12.20
CA PHE A 181 -3.12 -4.86 13.02
C PHE A 181 -4.45 -4.43 12.41
N ASP A 182 -5.51 -5.14 12.74
CA ASP A 182 -6.87 -4.73 12.40
C ASP A 182 -7.49 -4.08 13.65
N PRO A 183 -7.86 -2.79 13.61
CA PRO A 183 -8.54 -2.12 14.72
C PRO A 183 -9.85 -2.81 15.15
N ARG A 184 -10.40 -3.70 14.31
CA ARG A 184 -11.61 -4.48 14.56
C ARG A 184 -11.35 -5.89 15.05
N GLY A 185 -10.09 -6.29 15.23
CA GLY A 185 -9.68 -7.58 15.78
C GLY A 185 -9.69 -8.76 14.81
N LEU A 186 -9.93 -8.55 13.52
CA LEU A 186 -9.89 -9.59 12.50
C LEU A 186 -8.48 -9.69 11.90
N MET A 187 -7.86 -10.86 11.99
CA MET A 187 -6.48 -11.07 11.57
C MET A 187 -6.39 -11.78 10.22
N TYR A 188 -5.65 -11.15 9.30
CA TYR A 188 -5.16 -11.80 8.09
C TYR A 188 -3.79 -11.21 7.75
N GLY A 189 -2.80 -12.07 7.44
CA GLY A 189 -1.45 -11.66 7.09
C GLY A 189 -1.41 -10.71 5.89
N LEU A 190 -1.14 -9.44 6.16
CA LEU A 190 -0.83 -8.44 5.15
C LEU A 190 0.67 -8.18 5.26
N THR A 191 1.40 -8.34 4.18
CA THR A 191 2.81 -7.95 4.11
C THR A 191 2.92 -6.67 3.30
N LEU A 192 3.82 -5.79 3.70
CA LEU A 192 4.22 -4.61 2.92
C LEU A 192 5.43 -4.89 2.04
N GLU A 193 5.99 -6.09 2.08
CA GLU A 193 7.16 -6.43 1.29
C GLU A 193 6.90 -6.16 -0.20
N GLY A 194 7.79 -5.40 -0.84
CA GLY A 194 7.62 -4.93 -2.20
C GLY A 194 6.67 -3.74 -2.36
N SER A 195 6.07 -3.23 -1.27
CA SER A 195 5.26 -2.01 -1.33
C SER A 195 6.15 -0.80 -1.51
N ARG A 196 5.73 0.11 -2.39
CA ARG A 196 6.37 1.40 -2.57
C ARG A 196 5.63 2.46 -1.75
N ILE A 197 6.38 3.21 -0.96
CA ILE A 197 5.90 4.33 -0.16
C ILE A 197 6.38 5.61 -0.83
N ILE A 198 5.46 6.49 -1.21
CA ILE A 198 5.75 7.76 -1.89
C ILE A 198 5.19 8.93 -1.09
N LYS A 199 5.93 10.04 -1.08
CA LYS A 199 5.47 11.28 -0.48
C LYS A 199 4.33 11.89 -1.32
N VAL A 200 3.29 12.40 -0.66
CA VAL A 200 2.16 13.09 -1.29
C VAL A 200 2.00 14.47 -0.68
N ILE A 201 1.65 15.45 -1.52
CA ILE A 201 1.37 16.81 -1.05
C ILE A 201 -0.09 16.86 -0.63
N LYS A 202 -0.37 17.34 0.57
CA LYS A 202 -1.72 17.54 1.11
C LYS A 202 -1.90 19.00 1.53
N GLU A 203 -3.04 19.56 1.20
CA GLU A 203 -3.47 20.90 1.60
C GLU A 203 -4.47 20.83 2.76
#